data_fe1c48059531bb0f653c26afc79f6177
#
_entry.id   fe1c48059531bb0f653c26afc79f6177
#
_cell.length_a   1.000
_cell.length_b   1.000
_cell.length_c   1.000
_cell.angle_alpha   90.00
_cell.angle_beta   90.00
_cell.angle_gamma   90.00
#
_symmetry.space_group_name_H-M   'P 1'
#
loop_
_entity.id
_entity.type
_entity.pdbx_description
1 polymer ?
#
loop_
_entity_poly.entity_id
_entity_poly.type
_entity_poly.pdbx_seq_one_letter_code
_entity_poly.pdbx_strand_id
1 'polypeptide(L)'
;MPPRPEIVLEKRLVFALNIAEGRLPMESISSVSLNLESIAIFLKALLYSLKKNPAVAEFLSNITGGNVRSMIDFVTKFTGSPNVDSDKIIEIYRETNSYVIPVHEFSKAALLGDYSHYDSHSSLAMNIFDIRFPDAREHFLCPLILSFLNYDGVHRNLEGFVTAKRLKQEMQSNGFGVEQTESALRRMTNKKLIETTQRVTFEETSGTEYAEDLTDAFRVTTVGAYHLVRWCTTFAYLDAMVFDTPIFDSDANKECGTNIESFDIRHRYARTTGFRDYLTRTWDASGINMPYFNWKTLILSGVDTFESVSAAIRGNQTPRRQRRQ
;
A
#
# COMPACT_ATOMS: atom_id res chain seq x y z
N MET A 1 -21.13 11.50 17.05
CA MET A 1 -19.93 10.95 16.43
C MET A 1 -20.33 10.17 15.18
N PRO A 2 -19.68 10.36 14.05
CA PRO A 2 -19.93 9.50 12.89
C PRO A 2 -19.58 8.04 13.25
N PRO A 3 -20.31 7.06 12.68
CA PRO A 3 -20.01 5.66 12.94
C PRO A 3 -18.63 5.30 12.39
N ARG A 4 -17.94 4.38 13.05
CA ARG A 4 -16.65 3.88 12.58
C ARG A 4 -16.82 3.23 11.19
N PRO A 5 -15.90 3.47 10.26
CA PRO A 5 -15.98 2.96 8.89
C PRO A 5 -16.20 1.44 8.81
N GLU A 6 -15.54 0.68 9.68
CA GLU A 6 -15.63 -0.78 9.74
C GLU A 6 -17.05 -1.26 10.08
N ILE A 7 -17.74 -0.54 10.96
CA ILE A 7 -19.13 -0.87 11.35
C ILE A 7 -20.07 -0.65 10.16
N VAL A 8 -19.85 0.43 9.39
CA VAL A 8 -20.67 0.70 8.21
C VAL A 8 -20.40 -0.36 7.13
N LEU A 9 -19.12 -0.72 6.92
CA LEU A 9 -18.74 -1.79 5.99
C LEU A 9 -19.40 -3.11 6.38
N GLU A 10 -19.30 -3.51 7.66
CA GLU A 10 -19.92 -4.73 8.15
C GLU A 10 -21.43 -4.77 7.85
N LYS A 11 -22.16 -3.68 8.13
CA LYS A 11 -23.60 -3.58 7.83
C LYS A 11 -23.90 -3.72 6.34
N ARG A 12 -23.05 -3.13 5.48
CA ARG A 12 -23.21 -3.24 4.01
C ARG A 12 -22.95 -4.66 3.52
N LEU A 13 -21.94 -5.32 4.04
CA LEU A 13 -21.65 -6.72 3.72
C LEU A 13 -22.75 -7.67 4.20
N VAL A 14 -23.32 -7.45 5.41
CA VAL A 14 -24.47 -8.21 5.90
C VAL A 14 -25.69 -7.98 5.01
N PHE A 15 -25.94 -6.75 4.57
CA PHE A 15 -27.02 -6.46 3.65
C PHE A 15 -26.83 -7.18 2.29
N ALA A 16 -25.62 -7.12 1.70
CA ALA A 16 -25.31 -7.84 0.48
C ALA A 16 -25.43 -9.37 0.63
N LEU A 17 -25.02 -9.91 1.78
CA LEU A 17 -25.17 -11.33 2.11
C LEU A 17 -26.64 -11.73 2.17
N ASN A 18 -27.51 -10.93 2.78
CA ASN A 18 -28.94 -11.22 2.86
C ASN A 18 -29.61 -11.24 1.47
N ILE A 19 -29.14 -10.40 0.54
CA ILE A 19 -29.58 -10.44 -0.85
C ILE A 19 -29.08 -11.73 -1.53
N ALA A 20 -27.80 -12.06 -1.39
CA ALA A 20 -27.20 -13.25 -2.00
C ALA A 20 -27.83 -14.57 -1.48
N GLU A 21 -28.31 -14.59 -0.24
CA GLU A 21 -29.02 -15.73 0.36
C GLU A 21 -30.54 -15.73 0.10
N GLY A 22 -31.05 -14.76 -0.67
CA GLY A 22 -32.48 -14.66 -1.01
C GLY A 22 -33.37 -14.22 0.15
N ARG A 23 -32.81 -13.68 1.24
CA ARG A 23 -33.58 -13.16 2.39
C ARG A 23 -34.16 -11.77 2.12
N LEU A 24 -33.56 -11.05 1.18
CA LEU A 24 -34.04 -9.76 0.70
C LEU A 24 -34.27 -9.80 -0.82
N PRO A 25 -35.28 -9.11 -1.35
CA PRO A 25 -35.55 -9.09 -2.77
C PRO A 25 -34.37 -8.42 -3.50
N MET A 26 -33.94 -9.04 -4.58
CA MET A 26 -33.01 -8.43 -5.54
C MET A 26 -33.83 -7.76 -6.63
N GLU A 27 -33.64 -6.46 -6.85
CA GLU A 27 -34.17 -5.82 -8.04
C GLU A 27 -33.58 -6.52 -9.26
N SER A 28 -34.42 -6.92 -10.18
CA SER A 28 -34.05 -7.76 -11.32
C SER A 28 -32.94 -7.10 -12.15
N ILE A 29 -31.71 -7.58 -11.98
CA ILE A 29 -30.64 -7.30 -12.92
C ILE A 29 -30.84 -8.24 -14.09
N SER A 30 -31.59 -7.78 -15.09
CA SER A 30 -31.83 -8.51 -16.33
C SER A 30 -30.50 -8.78 -17.02
N SER A 31 -30.22 -10.06 -17.27
CA SER A 31 -29.19 -10.61 -18.18
C SER A 31 -27.86 -11.14 -17.63
N VAL A 32 -27.60 -11.14 -16.32
CA VAL A 32 -26.37 -11.76 -15.80
C VAL A 32 -26.68 -12.99 -14.95
N SER A 33 -26.18 -14.16 -15.35
CA SER A 33 -26.21 -15.36 -14.53
C SER A 33 -25.21 -15.24 -13.39
N LEU A 34 -25.67 -14.84 -12.20
CA LEU A 34 -24.84 -14.71 -11.00
C LEU A 34 -24.85 -16.02 -10.21
N ASN A 35 -23.68 -16.54 -9.85
CA ASN A 35 -23.56 -17.62 -8.89
C ASN A 35 -23.71 -17.04 -7.46
N LEU A 36 -24.95 -16.85 -7.04
CA LEU A 36 -25.29 -16.25 -5.75
C LEU A 36 -24.75 -17.06 -4.56
N GLU A 37 -24.64 -18.38 -4.70
CA GLU A 37 -24.08 -19.24 -3.64
C GLU A 37 -22.59 -18.93 -3.42
N SER A 38 -21.80 -18.86 -4.49
CA SER A 38 -20.38 -18.52 -4.37
C SER A 38 -20.16 -17.11 -3.82
N ILE A 39 -21.00 -16.15 -4.23
CA ILE A 39 -20.97 -14.78 -3.69
C ILE A 39 -21.29 -14.80 -2.19
N ALA A 40 -22.32 -15.54 -1.76
CA ALA A 40 -22.68 -15.63 -0.36
C ALA A 40 -21.54 -16.22 0.49
N ILE A 41 -20.88 -17.27 0.00
CA ILE A 41 -19.74 -17.89 0.70
C ILE A 41 -18.56 -16.92 0.79
N PHE A 42 -18.23 -16.22 -0.27
CA PHE A 42 -17.16 -15.21 -0.27
C PHE A 42 -17.47 -14.06 0.73
N LEU A 43 -18.70 -13.55 0.74
CA LEU A 43 -19.13 -12.51 1.69
C LEU A 43 -19.07 -13.01 3.14
N LYS A 44 -19.37 -14.26 3.40
CA LYS A 44 -19.18 -14.89 4.73
C LYS A 44 -17.73 -14.93 5.14
N ALA A 45 -16.82 -15.35 4.24
CA ALA A 45 -15.39 -15.38 4.50
C ALA A 45 -14.84 -13.97 4.80
N LEU A 46 -15.30 -12.97 4.05
CA LEU A 46 -14.93 -11.57 4.23
C LEU A 46 -15.42 -11.03 5.58
N LEU A 47 -16.70 -11.23 5.93
CA LEU A 47 -17.25 -10.86 7.23
C LEU A 47 -16.55 -11.55 8.39
N TYR A 48 -16.24 -12.83 8.23
CA TYR A 48 -15.48 -13.59 9.21
C TYR A 48 -14.09 -13.00 9.42
N SER A 49 -13.41 -12.63 8.34
CA SER A 49 -12.08 -12.04 8.38
C SER A 49 -12.07 -10.68 9.08
N LEU A 50 -13.04 -9.81 8.77
CA LEU A 50 -13.18 -8.51 9.44
C LEU A 50 -13.39 -8.65 10.95
N LYS A 51 -14.13 -9.68 11.40
CA LYS A 51 -14.42 -9.91 12.81
C LYS A 51 -13.27 -10.58 13.57
N LYS A 52 -12.51 -11.45 12.90
CA LYS A 52 -11.49 -12.29 13.54
C LYS A 52 -10.08 -11.77 13.38
N ASN A 53 -9.82 -10.89 12.39
CA ASN A 53 -8.51 -10.32 12.14
C ASN A 53 -8.55 -8.79 12.25
N PRO A 54 -8.21 -8.22 13.41
CA PRO A 54 -8.16 -6.76 13.59
C PRO A 54 -7.23 -6.06 12.60
N ALA A 55 -6.16 -6.75 12.14
CA ALA A 55 -5.22 -6.17 11.18
C ALA A 55 -5.85 -5.91 9.80
N VAL A 56 -6.89 -6.67 9.40
CA VAL A 56 -7.66 -6.40 8.17
C VAL A 56 -8.45 -5.10 8.32
N ALA A 57 -9.15 -4.92 9.45
CA ALA A 57 -9.92 -3.70 9.71
C ALA A 57 -8.99 -2.48 9.82
N GLU A 58 -7.86 -2.62 10.50
CA GLU A 58 -6.81 -1.60 10.60
C GLU A 58 -6.27 -1.23 9.21
N PHE A 59 -5.92 -2.22 8.38
CA PHE A 59 -5.44 -2.00 7.02
C PHE A 59 -6.45 -1.21 6.21
N LEU A 60 -7.70 -1.69 6.14
CA LEU A 60 -8.77 -1.04 5.36
C LEU A 60 -9.02 0.40 5.81
N SER A 61 -9.08 0.62 7.13
CA SER A 61 -9.31 1.96 7.67
C SER A 61 -8.18 2.92 7.31
N ASN A 62 -6.94 2.47 7.44
CA ASN A 62 -5.78 3.32 7.20
C ASN A 62 -5.55 3.62 5.72
N ILE A 63 -5.63 2.63 4.82
CA ILE A 63 -5.41 2.87 3.38
C ILE A 63 -6.50 3.73 2.73
N THR A 64 -7.68 3.79 3.33
CA THR A 64 -8.81 4.62 2.86
C THR A 64 -8.94 5.94 3.64
N GLY A 65 -8.04 6.21 4.58
CA GLY A 65 -8.08 7.40 5.43
C GLY A 65 -9.36 7.51 6.26
N GLY A 66 -9.96 6.38 6.63
CA GLY A 66 -11.24 6.34 7.35
C GLY A 66 -12.46 6.76 6.51
N ASN A 67 -12.30 6.92 5.20
CA ASN A 67 -13.39 7.28 4.31
C ASN A 67 -14.26 6.05 3.98
N VAL A 68 -15.50 6.05 4.46
CA VAL A 68 -16.45 4.93 4.28
C VAL A 68 -16.69 4.60 2.81
N ARG A 69 -16.84 5.61 1.94
CA ARG A 69 -17.08 5.38 0.51
C ARG A 69 -15.87 4.70 -0.12
N SER A 70 -14.66 5.22 0.10
CA SER A 70 -13.42 4.64 -0.41
C SER A 70 -13.20 3.21 0.10
N MET A 71 -13.60 2.93 1.35
CA MET A 71 -13.53 1.58 1.92
C MET A 71 -14.48 0.60 1.24
N ILE A 72 -15.72 1.02 1.00
CA ILE A 72 -16.72 0.21 0.27
C ILE A 72 -16.26 -0.01 -1.17
N ASP A 73 -15.82 1.04 -1.86
CA ASP A 73 -15.32 0.95 -3.24
C ASP A 73 -14.13 -0.01 -3.34
N PHE A 74 -13.18 0.06 -2.39
CA PHE A 74 -12.05 -0.86 -2.35
C PHE A 74 -12.50 -2.30 -2.13
N VAL A 75 -13.39 -2.56 -1.18
CA VAL A 75 -13.87 -3.92 -0.89
C VAL A 75 -14.68 -4.48 -2.07
N THR A 76 -15.41 -3.64 -2.78
CA THR A 76 -16.11 -4.04 -4.01
C THR A 76 -15.11 -4.44 -5.10
N LYS A 77 -14.05 -3.66 -5.30
CA LYS A 77 -12.97 -4.00 -6.23
C LYS A 77 -12.21 -5.25 -5.80
N PHE A 78 -11.96 -5.41 -4.52
CA PHE A 78 -11.31 -6.60 -3.96
C PHE A 78 -12.07 -7.89 -4.30
N THR A 79 -13.40 -7.88 -4.23
CA THR A 79 -14.24 -9.04 -4.56
C THR A 79 -14.12 -9.48 -6.03
N GLY A 80 -13.86 -8.56 -6.95
CA GLY A 80 -13.70 -8.83 -8.38
C GLY A 80 -12.25 -8.74 -8.88
N SER A 81 -11.27 -8.59 -7.98
CA SER A 81 -9.89 -8.37 -8.36
C SER A 81 -9.25 -9.62 -8.98
N PRO A 82 -8.57 -9.50 -10.12
CA PRO A 82 -7.80 -10.61 -10.70
C PRO A 82 -6.60 -11.01 -9.82
N ASN A 83 -6.26 -10.19 -8.85
CA ASN A 83 -5.17 -10.41 -7.92
C ASN A 83 -5.57 -11.19 -6.65
N VAL A 84 -6.85 -11.54 -6.53
CA VAL A 84 -7.42 -12.30 -5.41
C VAL A 84 -7.90 -13.66 -5.89
N ASP A 85 -7.41 -14.72 -5.28
CA ASP A 85 -7.86 -16.09 -5.59
C ASP A 85 -9.20 -16.36 -4.88
N SER A 86 -10.28 -15.82 -5.46
CA SER A 86 -11.63 -15.92 -4.92
C SER A 86 -12.12 -17.37 -4.85
N ASP A 87 -11.74 -18.20 -5.82
CA ASP A 87 -12.14 -19.60 -5.87
C ASP A 87 -11.54 -20.38 -4.70
N LYS A 88 -10.26 -20.17 -4.42
CA LYS A 88 -9.59 -20.77 -3.27
C LYS A 88 -10.17 -20.31 -1.93
N ILE A 89 -10.52 -19.02 -1.81
CA ILE A 89 -11.19 -18.49 -0.60
C ILE A 89 -12.52 -19.19 -0.40
N ILE A 90 -13.33 -19.34 -1.45
CA ILE A 90 -14.63 -20.00 -1.43
C ILE A 90 -14.48 -21.48 -1.07
N GLU A 91 -13.53 -22.19 -1.70
CA GLU A 91 -13.25 -23.61 -1.45
C GLU A 91 -12.89 -23.83 0.03
N ILE A 92 -11.88 -23.12 0.55
CA ILE A 92 -11.45 -23.27 1.94
C ILE A 92 -12.60 -22.95 2.91
N TYR A 93 -13.32 -21.86 2.66
CA TYR A 93 -14.43 -21.49 3.55
C TYR A 93 -15.58 -22.50 3.49
N ARG A 94 -15.88 -23.08 2.32
CA ARG A 94 -16.88 -24.14 2.16
C ARG A 94 -16.53 -25.39 2.96
N GLU A 95 -15.25 -25.75 2.98
CA GLU A 95 -14.78 -26.92 3.73
C GLU A 95 -14.71 -26.70 5.24
N THR A 96 -14.30 -25.51 5.66
CA THR A 96 -13.94 -25.25 7.07
C THR A 96 -14.92 -24.37 7.82
N ASN A 97 -15.79 -23.64 7.13
CA ASN A 97 -16.67 -22.57 7.66
C ASN A 97 -15.92 -21.48 8.47
N SER A 98 -14.61 -21.35 8.33
CA SER A 98 -13.77 -20.54 9.24
C SER A 98 -12.49 -20.01 8.60
N TYR A 99 -12.51 -19.58 7.36
CA TYR A 99 -11.32 -19.03 6.72
C TYR A 99 -11.15 -17.55 7.02
N VAL A 100 -9.96 -17.18 7.51
CA VAL A 100 -9.53 -15.79 7.69
C VAL A 100 -8.65 -15.39 6.50
N ILE A 101 -9.15 -14.49 5.66
CA ILE A 101 -8.39 -13.94 4.53
C ILE A 101 -7.20 -13.16 5.07
N PRO A 102 -5.96 -13.49 4.69
CA PRO A 102 -4.77 -12.80 5.17
C PRO A 102 -4.69 -11.35 4.69
N VAL A 103 -4.09 -10.47 5.50
CA VAL A 103 -3.91 -9.04 5.15
C VAL A 103 -3.15 -8.85 3.85
N HIS A 104 -2.21 -9.75 3.52
CA HIS A 104 -1.42 -9.62 2.30
C HIS A 104 -2.26 -9.77 1.01
N GLU A 105 -3.42 -10.45 1.04
CA GLU A 105 -4.34 -10.49 -0.10
C GLU A 105 -4.98 -9.11 -0.33
N PHE A 106 -5.40 -8.45 0.74
CA PHE A 106 -5.90 -7.07 0.65
C PHE A 106 -4.80 -6.10 0.22
N SER A 107 -3.58 -6.27 0.76
CA SER A 107 -2.43 -5.46 0.40
C SER A 107 -2.09 -5.62 -1.09
N LYS A 108 -2.09 -6.84 -1.61
CA LYS A 108 -1.84 -7.12 -3.03
C LYS A 108 -2.88 -6.46 -3.92
N ALA A 109 -4.16 -6.57 -3.60
CA ALA A 109 -5.23 -5.92 -4.36
C ALA A 109 -5.12 -4.39 -4.32
N ALA A 110 -4.73 -3.81 -3.17
CA ALA A 110 -4.52 -2.37 -3.03
C ALA A 110 -3.32 -1.86 -3.83
N LEU A 111 -2.24 -2.66 -3.91
CA LEU A 111 -1.01 -2.33 -4.62
C LEU A 111 -1.16 -2.46 -6.14
N LEU A 112 -1.78 -3.52 -6.60
CA LEU A 112 -1.81 -3.86 -8.02
C LEU A 112 -3.08 -3.36 -8.74
N GLY A 113 -4.17 -3.10 -8.00
CA GLY A 113 -5.45 -2.72 -8.61
C GLY A 113 -5.94 -3.81 -9.57
N ASP A 114 -6.17 -3.43 -10.82
CA ASP A 114 -6.66 -4.32 -11.88
C ASP A 114 -5.53 -4.92 -12.74
N TYR A 115 -4.26 -4.62 -12.43
CA TYR A 115 -3.09 -5.02 -13.22
C TYR A 115 -2.28 -6.12 -12.53
N SER A 116 -1.41 -6.77 -13.31
CA SER A 116 -0.47 -7.79 -12.78
C SER A 116 0.77 -7.18 -12.12
N HIS A 117 1.06 -5.92 -12.41
CA HIS A 117 2.16 -5.14 -11.85
C HIS A 117 1.63 -3.83 -11.28
N TYR A 118 2.45 -3.18 -10.46
CA TYR A 118 2.11 -1.86 -9.92
C TYR A 118 1.89 -0.86 -11.06
N ASP A 119 0.81 -0.12 -10.95
CA ASP A 119 0.50 1.03 -11.78
C ASP A 119 0.07 2.19 -10.89
N SER A 120 0.77 3.32 -11.01
CA SER A 120 0.58 4.47 -10.13
C SER A 120 -0.83 5.07 -10.18
N HIS A 121 -1.56 4.92 -11.29
CA HIS A 121 -2.91 5.48 -11.44
C HIS A 121 -3.98 4.61 -10.79
N SER A 122 -3.87 3.29 -10.95
CA SER A 122 -4.85 2.32 -10.44
C SER A 122 -4.62 1.93 -8.99
N SER A 123 -3.36 1.93 -8.54
CA SER A 123 -2.98 1.58 -7.17
C SER A 123 -3.49 2.58 -6.13
N LEU A 124 -3.95 2.08 -4.99
CA LEU A 124 -4.19 2.92 -3.82
C LEU A 124 -2.90 3.36 -3.12
N ALA A 125 -1.81 2.62 -3.32
CA ALA A 125 -0.51 2.98 -2.80
C ALA A 125 0.20 3.99 -3.69
N MET A 126 1.06 4.79 -3.11
CA MET A 126 2.08 5.54 -3.80
C MET A 126 3.41 4.80 -3.68
N ASN A 127 4.19 4.74 -4.76
CA ASN A 127 5.59 4.36 -4.64
C ASN A 127 6.37 5.50 -3.98
N ILE A 128 6.65 5.38 -2.67
CA ILE A 128 7.38 6.42 -1.93
C ILE A 128 8.89 6.37 -2.16
N PHE A 129 9.39 5.36 -2.86
CA PHE A 129 10.79 5.22 -3.27
C PHE A 129 11.04 5.64 -4.72
N ASP A 130 9.97 6.02 -5.46
CA ASP A 130 10.10 6.52 -6.82
C ASP A 130 10.82 7.88 -6.85
N ILE A 131 11.62 8.07 -7.90
CA ILE A 131 12.44 9.25 -8.11
C ILE A 131 12.07 9.94 -9.43
N ARG A 132 12.28 11.24 -9.49
CA ARG A 132 12.02 12.05 -10.70
C ARG A 132 13.25 12.76 -11.20
N PHE A 133 14.30 12.79 -10.41
CA PHE A 133 15.58 13.42 -10.73
C PHE A 133 16.70 12.39 -10.61
N PRO A 134 17.81 12.55 -11.33
CA PRO A 134 18.91 11.56 -11.33
C PRO A 134 19.75 11.64 -10.05
N ASP A 135 19.12 11.46 -8.90
CA ASP A 135 19.72 11.46 -7.57
C ASP A 135 19.21 10.26 -6.77
N ALA A 136 20.08 9.28 -6.54
CA ALA A 136 19.71 8.06 -5.79
C ALA A 136 19.21 8.35 -4.36
N ARG A 137 19.60 9.49 -3.75
CA ARG A 137 19.09 9.89 -2.42
C ARG A 137 17.59 10.20 -2.43
N GLU A 138 17.03 10.53 -3.63
CA GLU A 138 15.61 10.84 -3.79
C GLU A 138 14.70 9.67 -3.41
N HIS A 139 15.20 8.43 -3.40
CA HIS A 139 14.46 7.29 -2.83
C HIS A 139 13.99 7.54 -1.39
N PHE A 140 14.68 8.40 -0.66
CA PHE A 140 14.34 8.69 0.73
C PHE A 140 13.62 10.04 0.92
N LEU A 141 13.41 10.83 -0.14
CA LEU A 141 12.80 12.15 -0.04
C LEU A 141 11.35 12.08 0.47
N CYS A 142 10.49 11.24 -0.13
CA CYS A 142 9.12 11.06 0.36
C CYS A 142 9.08 10.48 1.79
N PRO A 143 9.84 9.42 2.12
CA PRO A 143 9.99 8.94 3.49
C PRO A 143 10.43 10.01 4.49
N LEU A 144 11.41 10.84 4.13
CA LEU A 144 11.89 11.95 4.97
C LEU A 144 10.82 13.00 5.21
N ILE A 145 10.10 13.42 4.16
CA ILE A 145 9.01 14.39 4.28
C ILE A 145 7.91 13.85 5.20
N LEU A 146 7.47 12.61 4.99
CA LEU A 146 6.44 11.98 5.82
C LEU A 146 6.88 11.88 7.29
N SER A 147 8.14 11.48 7.51
CA SER A 147 8.71 11.38 8.85
C SER A 147 8.82 12.73 9.53
N PHE A 148 9.29 13.76 8.83
CA PHE A 148 9.39 15.11 9.32
C PHE A 148 8.02 15.67 9.72
N LEU A 149 7.01 15.49 8.84
CA LEU A 149 5.64 15.92 9.14
C LEU A 149 4.99 15.14 10.30
N ASN A 150 5.46 13.92 10.59
CA ASN A 150 4.96 13.10 11.69
C ASN A 150 5.74 13.27 13.01
N TYR A 151 6.88 13.96 12.99
CA TYR A 151 7.78 14.09 14.14
C TYR A 151 7.29 15.13 15.14
N ASP A 152 7.19 14.76 16.42
CA ASP A 152 6.67 15.62 17.48
C ASP A 152 7.51 16.87 17.75
N GLY A 153 8.83 16.80 17.45
CA GLY A 153 9.76 17.93 17.60
C GLY A 153 9.58 19.06 16.58
N VAL A 154 8.71 18.90 15.57
CA VAL A 154 8.48 19.92 14.54
C VAL A 154 7.41 20.90 14.99
N HIS A 155 7.73 22.21 14.87
CA HIS A 155 6.74 23.26 15.12
C HIS A 155 5.61 23.20 14.08
N ARG A 156 4.39 23.10 14.57
CA ARG A 156 3.15 23.09 13.78
C ARG A 156 2.27 24.26 14.17
N ASN A 157 1.40 24.70 13.26
CA ASN A 157 0.34 25.63 13.63
C ASN A 157 -0.73 24.93 14.49
N LEU A 158 -1.76 25.67 14.94
CA LEU A 158 -2.84 25.14 15.80
C LEU A 158 -3.64 24.00 15.14
N GLU A 159 -3.61 23.89 13.80
CA GLU A 159 -4.29 22.85 13.05
C GLU A 159 -3.36 21.65 12.72
N GLY A 160 -2.12 21.69 13.19
CA GLY A 160 -1.14 20.61 13.01
C GLY A 160 -0.37 20.67 11.68
N PHE A 161 -0.40 21.80 10.95
CA PHE A 161 0.30 21.97 9.68
C PHE A 161 1.70 22.57 9.86
N VAL A 162 2.62 22.15 8.99
CA VAL A 162 3.96 22.70 8.81
C VAL A 162 3.99 23.51 7.51
N THR A 163 4.55 24.72 7.54
CA THR A 163 4.62 25.57 6.35
C THR A 163 5.50 24.97 5.27
N ALA A 164 5.14 25.15 4.00
CA ALA A 164 5.92 24.72 2.84
C ALA A 164 7.36 25.27 2.90
N LYS A 165 7.53 26.53 3.32
CA LYS A 165 8.83 27.16 3.50
C LYS A 165 9.72 26.36 4.47
N ARG A 166 9.19 26.00 5.65
CA ARG A 166 9.95 25.25 6.68
C ARG A 166 10.32 23.87 6.16
N LEU A 167 9.38 23.20 5.48
CA LEU A 167 9.60 21.87 4.92
C LEU A 167 10.66 21.90 3.81
N LYS A 168 10.57 22.86 2.88
CA LYS A 168 11.59 23.03 1.82
C LYS A 168 12.98 23.31 2.42
N GLN A 169 13.09 24.19 3.40
CA GLN A 169 14.35 24.47 4.10
C GLN A 169 14.93 23.21 4.75
N GLU A 170 14.11 22.39 5.37
CA GLU A 170 14.54 21.12 5.96
C GLU A 170 15.08 20.16 4.91
N MET A 171 14.36 19.97 3.78
CA MET A 171 14.82 19.10 2.70
C MET A 171 16.08 19.64 2.02
N GLN A 172 16.18 20.97 1.86
CA GLN A 172 17.41 21.60 1.33
C GLN A 172 18.62 21.38 2.25
N SER A 173 18.44 21.43 3.57
CA SER A 173 19.53 21.14 4.51
C SER A 173 20.02 19.70 4.42
N ASN A 174 19.19 18.79 3.88
CA ASN A 174 19.54 17.40 3.56
C ASN A 174 20.07 17.22 2.13
N GLY A 175 20.28 18.30 1.38
CA GLY A 175 20.87 18.30 0.05
C GLY A 175 19.87 18.06 -1.09
N PHE A 176 18.56 18.13 -0.84
CA PHE A 176 17.54 18.03 -1.89
C PHE A 176 17.24 19.40 -2.52
N GLY A 177 17.02 19.41 -3.83
CA GLY A 177 16.58 20.60 -4.56
C GLY A 177 15.15 21.02 -4.19
N VAL A 178 14.85 22.31 -4.44
CA VAL A 178 13.48 22.84 -4.26
C VAL A 178 12.50 22.12 -5.16
N GLU A 179 12.82 21.96 -6.44
CA GLU A 179 12.00 21.29 -7.45
C GLU A 179 11.75 19.82 -7.11
N GLN A 180 12.76 19.09 -6.62
CA GLN A 180 12.60 17.72 -6.12
C GLN A 180 11.56 17.67 -4.99
N THR A 181 11.71 18.57 -4.02
CA THR A 181 10.81 18.65 -2.87
C THR A 181 9.37 18.97 -3.29
N GLU A 182 9.18 19.94 -4.19
CA GLU A 182 7.87 20.33 -4.69
C GLU A 182 7.20 19.21 -5.50
N SER A 183 7.96 18.53 -6.36
CA SER A 183 7.49 17.36 -7.09
C SER A 183 7.01 16.26 -6.14
N ALA A 184 7.78 15.96 -5.08
CA ALA A 184 7.41 14.97 -4.07
C ALA A 184 6.14 15.38 -3.31
N LEU A 185 6.02 16.67 -2.91
CA LEU A 185 4.83 17.19 -2.23
C LEU A 185 3.57 17.08 -3.08
N ARG A 186 3.64 17.41 -4.38
CA ARG A 186 2.52 17.27 -5.32
C ARG A 186 2.07 15.82 -5.44
N ARG A 187 2.99 14.89 -5.67
CA ARG A 187 2.70 13.45 -5.80
C ARG A 187 2.06 12.90 -4.51
N MET A 188 2.60 13.23 -3.35
CA MET A 188 2.05 12.80 -2.06
C MET A 188 0.68 13.39 -1.77
N THR A 189 0.41 14.63 -2.17
CA THR A 189 -0.91 15.27 -2.02
C THR A 189 -1.94 14.59 -2.91
N ASN A 190 -1.61 14.32 -4.19
CA ASN A 190 -2.49 13.60 -5.11
C ASN A 190 -2.89 12.22 -4.59
N LYS A 191 -1.93 11.50 -4.00
CA LYS A 191 -2.15 10.18 -3.37
C LYS A 191 -2.67 10.28 -1.93
N LYS A 192 -2.98 11.48 -1.44
CA LYS A 192 -3.54 11.72 -0.09
C LYS A 192 -2.66 11.22 1.06
N LEU A 193 -1.35 11.10 0.84
CA LEU A 193 -0.42 10.80 1.93
C LEU A 193 -0.20 12.00 2.83
N ILE A 194 -0.29 13.19 2.24
CA ILE A 194 -0.31 14.47 2.95
C ILE A 194 -1.53 15.29 2.50
N GLU A 195 -1.94 16.23 3.32
CA GLU A 195 -2.97 17.19 3.00
C GLU A 195 -2.46 18.62 3.14
N THR A 196 -3.08 19.55 2.42
CA THR A 196 -2.76 20.97 2.43
C THR A 196 -3.91 21.77 3.06
N THR A 197 -3.61 23.00 3.49
CA THR A 197 -4.60 23.95 3.99
C THR A 197 -5.57 24.40 2.92
N GLN A 198 -5.17 24.39 1.65
CA GLN A 198 -6.02 24.72 0.51
C GLN A 198 -6.52 23.43 -0.16
N ARG A 199 -7.74 23.45 -0.65
CA ARG A 199 -8.28 22.37 -1.49
C ARG A 199 -7.75 22.53 -2.92
N VAL A 200 -6.49 22.12 -3.12
CA VAL A 200 -5.88 22.10 -4.45
C VAL A 200 -6.10 20.72 -5.05
N THR A 201 -6.77 20.65 -6.18
CA THR A 201 -6.77 19.48 -7.04
C THR A 201 -5.56 19.62 -7.95
N PHE A 202 -4.47 18.96 -7.62
CA PHE A 202 -3.36 18.83 -8.56
C PHE A 202 -3.79 17.80 -9.60
N GLU A 203 -4.27 18.23 -10.75
CA GLU A 203 -4.40 17.35 -11.91
C GLU A 203 -3.00 16.90 -12.31
N GLU A 204 -2.84 15.61 -12.61
CA GLU A 204 -1.64 15.08 -13.23
C GLU A 204 -1.60 15.60 -14.69
N THR A 205 -1.31 16.87 -14.88
CA THR A 205 -0.94 17.37 -16.19
C THR A 205 0.48 16.92 -16.46
N SER A 206 0.63 15.99 -17.36
CA SER A 206 1.86 15.66 -18.05
C SER A 206 2.31 16.87 -18.90
N GLY A 207 2.90 17.85 -18.26
CA GLY A 207 3.36 19.08 -18.92
C GLY A 207 3.77 20.11 -17.88
N THR A 208 4.96 20.50 -17.97
CA THR A 208 5.73 21.61 -17.42
C THR A 208 5.00 22.95 -17.17
N GLU A 209 3.78 22.95 -16.69
CA GLU A 209 3.20 24.14 -16.10
C GLU A 209 3.49 24.12 -14.61
N TYR A 210 4.55 24.81 -14.23
CA TYR A 210 4.85 25.22 -12.87
C TYR A 210 3.73 26.17 -12.40
N ALA A 211 2.60 25.59 -11.99
CA ALA A 211 1.58 26.36 -11.33
C ALA A 211 2.10 26.79 -9.98
N GLU A 212 2.05 28.09 -9.76
CA GLU A 212 2.12 28.86 -8.52
C GLU A 212 2.98 28.27 -7.39
N ASP A 213 3.83 29.09 -6.78
CA ASP A 213 4.59 28.77 -5.59
C ASP A 213 3.73 28.03 -4.58
N LEU A 214 4.16 26.83 -4.18
CA LEU A 214 3.56 26.08 -3.10
C LEU A 214 3.74 26.88 -1.80
N THR A 215 2.84 27.83 -1.58
CA THR A 215 2.83 28.72 -0.40
C THR A 215 2.15 28.10 0.81
N ASP A 216 1.56 26.93 0.61
CA ASP A 216 0.72 26.25 1.59
C ASP A 216 1.50 25.63 2.76
N ALA A 217 0.73 25.08 3.67
CA ALA A 217 1.21 24.27 4.78
C ALA A 217 0.72 22.83 4.57
N PHE A 218 1.48 21.87 5.07
CA PHE A 218 1.26 20.44 4.88
C PHE A 218 1.15 19.72 6.21
N ARG A 219 0.32 18.68 6.23
CA ARG A 219 0.17 17.75 7.35
C ARG A 219 0.13 16.32 6.82
N VAL A 220 0.75 15.38 7.54
CA VAL A 220 0.62 13.96 7.22
C VAL A 220 -0.80 13.48 7.49
N THR A 221 -1.33 12.65 6.59
CA THR A 221 -2.62 11.99 6.79
C THR A 221 -2.44 10.62 7.46
N THR A 222 -3.53 10.00 7.89
CA THR A 222 -3.52 8.60 8.35
C THR A 222 -2.98 7.66 7.27
N VAL A 223 -3.33 7.91 6.00
CA VAL A 223 -2.82 7.14 4.85
C VAL A 223 -1.30 7.25 4.76
N GLY A 224 -0.75 8.47 4.83
CA GLY A 224 0.69 8.70 4.74
C GLY A 224 1.46 8.11 5.93
N ALA A 225 0.94 8.28 7.14
CA ALA A 225 1.54 7.71 8.33
C ALA A 225 1.57 6.17 8.25
N TYR A 226 0.48 5.55 7.79
CA TYR A 226 0.41 4.10 7.60
C TYR A 226 1.36 3.60 6.53
N HIS A 227 1.46 4.29 5.38
CA HIS A 227 2.43 3.97 4.33
C HIS A 227 3.85 3.91 4.88
N LEU A 228 4.25 4.93 5.64
CA LEU A 228 5.59 5.02 6.19
C LEU A 228 5.85 3.96 7.27
N VAL A 229 4.96 3.86 8.27
CA VAL A 229 5.27 3.12 9.51
C VAL A 229 4.98 1.63 9.40
N ARG A 230 4.00 1.24 8.56
CA ARG A 230 3.47 -0.12 8.50
C ARG A 230 3.59 -0.81 7.15
N TRP A 231 3.59 -0.07 6.05
CA TRP A 231 3.39 -0.69 4.73
C TRP A 231 4.64 -0.72 3.88
N CYS A 232 5.38 0.39 3.77
CA CYS A 232 6.47 0.56 2.80
C CYS A 232 7.63 -0.45 2.94
N THR A 233 7.77 -1.09 4.08
CA THR A 233 8.83 -2.08 4.36
C THR A 233 8.37 -3.52 4.21
N THR A 234 7.07 -3.75 3.96
CA THR A 234 6.55 -5.11 3.79
C THR A 234 7.02 -5.74 2.48
N PHE A 235 7.13 -7.07 2.49
CA PHE A 235 7.47 -7.82 1.27
C PHE A 235 6.54 -7.46 0.11
N ALA A 236 5.22 -7.46 0.31
CA ALA A 236 4.26 -7.18 -0.75
C ALA A 236 4.42 -5.78 -1.35
N TYR A 237 4.73 -4.77 -0.53
CA TYR A 237 4.96 -3.43 -1.00
C TYR A 237 6.25 -3.33 -1.81
N LEU A 238 7.38 -3.79 -1.28
CA LEU A 238 8.66 -3.71 -1.96
C LEU A 238 8.68 -4.55 -3.26
N ASP A 239 8.00 -5.70 -3.28
CA ASP A 239 7.84 -6.51 -4.48
C ASP A 239 7.01 -5.81 -5.58
N ALA A 240 6.02 -5.02 -5.20
CA ALA A 240 5.27 -4.21 -6.16
C ALA A 240 6.11 -3.01 -6.65
N MET A 241 6.82 -2.31 -5.75
CA MET A 241 7.53 -1.08 -6.08
C MET A 241 8.81 -1.29 -6.88
N VAL A 242 9.45 -2.46 -6.81
CA VAL A 242 10.67 -2.73 -7.59
C VAL A 242 10.48 -2.58 -9.10
N PHE A 243 9.25 -2.76 -9.61
CA PHE A 243 8.94 -2.61 -11.03
C PHE A 243 8.88 -1.14 -11.49
N ASP A 244 8.59 -0.22 -10.57
CA ASP A 244 8.36 1.20 -10.85
C ASP A 244 9.44 2.11 -10.26
N THR A 245 10.50 1.52 -9.69
CA THR A 245 11.58 2.27 -9.05
C THR A 245 12.86 2.19 -9.89
N PRO A 246 13.38 3.34 -10.40
CA PRO A 246 14.68 3.35 -11.07
C PRO A 246 15.81 2.91 -10.13
N ILE A 247 16.70 2.05 -10.61
CA ILE A 247 17.85 1.54 -9.87
C ILE A 247 19.13 2.01 -10.56
N PHE A 248 19.96 2.82 -9.87
CA PHE A 248 21.19 3.41 -10.44
C PHE A 248 22.41 2.49 -10.35
N ASP A 249 22.41 1.56 -9.40
CA ASP A 249 23.48 0.58 -9.27
C ASP A 249 23.31 -0.52 -10.34
N SER A 250 24.34 -0.72 -11.20
CA SER A 250 24.26 -1.66 -12.32
C SER A 250 24.10 -3.10 -11.89
N ASP A 251 24.72 -3.49 -10.78
CA ASP A 251 24.67 -4.86 -10.29
C ASP A 251 23.31 -5.13 -9.63
N ALA A 252 22.82 -4.18 -8.82
CA ALA A 252 21.48 -4.24 -8.25
C ALA A 252 20.39 -4.24 -9.34
N ASN A 253 20.55 -3.42 -10.38
CA ASN A 253 19.62 -3.39 -11.51
C ASN A 253 19.56 -4.73 -12.24
N LYS A 254 20.72 -5.35 -12.46
CA LYS A 254 20.80 -6.69 -13.07
C LYS A 254 20.19 -7.76 -12.17
N GLU A 255 20.47 -7.72 -10.87
CA GLU A 255 19.92 -8.64 -9.88
C GLU A 255 18.38 -8.54 -9.83
N CYS A 256 17.83 -7.34 -9.68
CA CYS A 256 16.40 -7.09 -9.64
C CYS A 256 15.70 -7.36 -10.98
N GLY A 257 16.38 -7.13 -12.10
CA GLY A 257 15.88 -7.40 -13.45
C GLY A 257 15.87 -8.88 -13.84
N THR A 258 16.65 -9.72 -13.14
CA THR A 258 16.69 -11.14 -13.43
C THR A 258 15.35 -11.80 -13.11
N ASN A 259 14.74 -12.46 -14.10
CA ASN A 259 13.39 -13.05 -13.99
C ASN A 259 12.31 -12.03 -13.59
N ILE A 260 12.40 -10.80 -14.08
CA ILE A 260 11.48 -9.71 -13.71
C ILE A 260 10.01 -10.06 -13.94
N GLU A 261 9.70 -10.77 -15.03
CA GLU A 261 8.34 -11.18 -15.39
C GLU A 261 7.85 -12.43 -14.63
N SER A 262 8.73 -13.06 -13.84
CA SER A 262 8.36 -14.31 -13.17
C SER A 262 7.46 -14.07 -11.96
N PHE A 263 6.35 -14.82 -11.91
CA PHE A 263 5.46 -14.89 -10.75
C PHE A 263 5.86 -15.97 -9.74
N ASP A 264 6.92 -16.78 -9.99
CA ASP A 264 7.44 -17.73 -9.01
C ASP A 264 7.88 -17.00 -7.75
N ILE A 265 7.38 -17.42 -6.61
CA ILE A 265 7.63 -16.77 -5.32
C ILE A 265 9.12 -16.70 -4.95
N ARG A 266 9.94 -17.63 -5.44
CA ARG A 266 11.40 -17.64 -5.21
C ARG A 266 12.08 -16.52 -5.98
N HIS A 267 11.68 -16.30 -7.25
CA HIS A 267 12.21 -15.21 -8.06
C HIS A 267 11.76 -13.85 -7.52
N ARG A 268 10.49 -13.75 -7.12
CA ARG A 268 9.97 -12.55 -6.45
C ARG A 268 10.72 -12.26 -5.16
N TYR A 269 10.96 -13.29 -4.33
CA TYR A 269 11.70 -13.13 -3.07
C TYR A 269 13.13 -12.66 -3.29
N ALA A 270 13.85 -13.25 -4.27
CA ALA A 270 15.21 -12.83 -4.61
C ALA A 270 15.24 -11.37 -5.07
N ARG A 271 14.39 -11.00 -6.02
CA ARG A 271 14.26 -9.63 -6.55
C ARG A 271 13.95 -8.63 -5.46
N THR A 272 12.96 -8.91 -4.63
CA THR A 272 12.52 -8.01 -3.55
C THR A 272 13.59 -7.84 -2.48
N THR A 273 14.33 -8.92 -2.17
CA THR A 273 15.47 -8.86 -1.25
C THR A 273 16.59 -8.01 -1.84
N GLY A 274 16.95 -8.22 -3.11
CA GLY A 274 17.95 -7.41 -3.82
C GLY A 274 17.57 -5.93 -3.84
N PHE A 275 16.31 -5.61 -4.07
CA PHE A 275 15.81 -4.22 -4.03
C PHE A 275 15.91 -3.61 -2.62
N ARG A 276 15.51 -4.34 -1.59
CA ARG A 276 15.66 -3.91 -0.19
C ARG A 276 17.12 -3.64 0.18
N ASP A 277 18.02 -4.52 -0.27
CA ASP A 277 19.45 -4.39 -0.01
C ASP A 277 20.06 -3.23 -0.80
N TYR A 278 19.60 -2.98 -2.03
CA TYR A 278 19.94 -1.79 -2.81
C TYR A 278 19.54 -0.50 -2.07
N LEU A 279 18.28 -0.39 -1.61
CA LEU A 279 17.85 0.77 -0.82
C LEU A 279 18.70 0.95 0.43
N THR A 280 19.08 -0.14 1.11
CA THR A 280 19.92 -0.08 2.31
C THR A 280 21.32 0.44 2.00
N ARG A 281 21.96 -0.03 0.93
CA ARG A 281 23.27 0.48 0.48
C ARG A 281 23.19 1.95 0.06
N THR A 282 22.14 2.34 -0.64
CA THR A 282 21.89 3.72 -1.04
C THR A 282 21.69 4.63 0.17
N TRP A 283 20.98 4.16 1.19
CA TRP A 283 20.86 4.88 2.45
C TRP A 283 22.22 5.10 3.13
N ASP A 284 23.04 4.06 3.22
CA ASP A 284 24.37 4.15 3.83
C ASP A 284 25.29 5.13 3.10
N ALA A 285 25.18 5.19 1.76
CA ALA A 285 25.93 6.11 0.92
C ALA A 285 25.38 7.54 0.92
N SER A 286 24.13 7.75 1.34
CA SER A 286 23.45 9.06 1.24
C SER A 286 24.03 10.15 2.13
N GLY A 287 24.64 9.77 3.25
CA GLY A 287 25.12 10.71 4.28
C GLY A 287 23.99 11.38 5.07
N ILE A 288 22.72 11.02 4.84
CA ILE A 288 21.57 11.58 5.54
C ILE A 288 21.56 11.08 6.99
N ASN A 289 21.50 12.01 7.95
CA ASN A 289 21.44 11.69 9.36
C ASN A 289 20.46 12.62 10.10
N MET A 290 19.22 12.18 10.23
CA MET A 290 18.13 12.97 10.82
C MET A 290 17.53 12.28 12.03
N PRO A 291 17.14 13.05 13.08
CA PRO A 291 16.58 12.47 14.32
C PRO A 291 15.21 11.84 14.10
N TYR A 292 14.50 12.20 13.04
CA TYR A 292 13.13 11.78 12.76
C TYR A 292 13.03 10.64 11.75
N PHE A 293 14.12 10.26 11.07
CA PHE A 293 14.10 9.16 10.08
C PHE A 293 15.40 8.38 10.07
N ASN A 294 15.29 7.06 10.11
CA ASN A 294 16.39 6.14 9.88
C ASN A 294 15.87 4.89 9.15
N TRP A 295 16.34 4.69 7.91
CA TRP A 295 15.93 3.57 7.08
C TRP A 295 16.20 2.22 7.74
N LYS A 296 17.38 2.04 8.37
CA LYS A 296 17.77 0.78 9.01
C LYS A 296 16.85 0.40 10.18
N THR A 297 16.33 1.39 10.87
CA THR A 297 15.33 1.16 11.94
C THR A 297 13.97 0.85 11.32
N LEU A 298 13.58 1.61 10.29
CA LEU A 298 12.29 1.46 9.65
C LEU A 298 12.12 0.08 9.00
N ILE A 299 13.14 -0.41 8.29
CA ILE A 299 13.09 -1.69 7.55
C ILE A 299 12.85 -2.89 8.47
N LEU A 300 13.18 -2.79 9.75
CA LEU A 300 12.94 -3.85 10.73
C LEU A 300 11.45 -4.13 10.93
N SER A 301 10.58 -3.15 10.70
CA SER A 301 9.13 -3.32 10.84
C SER A 301 8.51 -4.26 9.80
N GLY A 302 9.22 -4.54 8.70
CA GLY A 302 8.75 -5.43 7.64
C GLY A 302 9.34 -6.85 7.68
N VAL A 303 10.28 -7.14 8.59
CA VAL A 303 11.04 -8.41 8.63
C VAL A 303 10.12 -9.62 8.69
N ASP A 304 9.09 -9.59 9.52
CA ASP A 304 8.13 -10.70 9.70
C ASP A 304 7.49 -11.12 8.36
N THR A 305 7.26 -10.16 7.45
CA THR A 305 6.64 -10.44 6.15
C THR A 305 7.62 -11.18 5.22
N PHE A 306 8.91 -10.86 5.27
CA PHE A 306 9.96 -11.56 4.54
C PHE A 306 10.19 -12.95 5.11
N GLU A 307 10.21 -13.10 6.43
CA GLU A 307 10.34 -14.39 7.11
C GLU A 307 9.18 -15.34 6.76
N SER A 308 7.96 -14.81 6.73
CA SER A 308 6.76 -15.56 6.33
C SER A 308 6.89 -16.11 4.91
N VAL A 309 7.34 -15.29 3.94
CA VAL A 309 7.54 -15.72 2.55
C VAL A 309 8.68 -16.75 2.46
N SER A 310 9.81 -16.50 3.14
CA SER A 310 10.94 -17.43 3.19
C SER A 310 10.53 -18.80 3.76
N ALA A 311 9.70 -18.81 4.80
CA ALA A 311 9.18 -20.04 5.39
C ALA A 311 8.26 -20.80 4.41
N ALA A 312 7.41 -20.08 3.68
CA ALA A 312 6.55 -20.67 2.65
C ALA A 312 7.36 -21.31 1.51
N ILE A 313 8.45 -20.66 1.06
CA ILE A 313 9.35 -21.20 0.05
C ILE A 313 9.99 -22.52 0.54
N ARG A 314 10.45 -22.56 1.79
CA ARG A 314 11.05 -23.76 2.40
C ARG A 314 10.04 -24.88 2.59
N GLY A 315 8.82 -24.55 3.03
CA GLY A 315 7.74 -25.52 3.22
C GLY A 315 7.31 -26.21 1.91
N ASN A 316 7.34 -25.49 0.80
CA ASN A 316 7.03 -26.04 -0.53
C ASN A 316 8.16 -26.94 -1.10
N GLN A 317 9.36 -26.86 -0.57
CA GLN A 317 10.49 -27.72 -0.96
C GLN A 317 10.51 -29.08 -0.24
N THR A 318 9.74 -29.22 0.84
CA THR A 318 9.66 -30.53 1.53
C THR A 318 8.73 -31.44 0.73
N PRO A 319 9.21 -32.59 0.17
CA PRO A 319 8.35 -33.49 -0.58
C PRO A 319 7.18 -33.94 0.31
N ARG A 320 5.96 -33.86 -0.20
CA ARG A 320 4.80 -34.51 0.42
C ARG A 320 5.14 -36.00 0.56
N ARG A 321 5.74 -36.37 1.69
CA ARG A 321 5.84 -37.79 2.07
C ARG A 321 4.42 -38.30 2.11
N GLN A 322 4.17 -39.25 1.17
CA GLN A 322 2.97 -40.02 1.01
C GLN A 322 2.38 -40.38 2.38
N ARG A 323 1.24 -39.81 2.74
CA ARG A 323 0.33 -40.47 3.65
C ARG A 323 -0.35 -41.59 2.84
N ARG A 324 0.35 -42.70 2.71
CA ARG A 324 -0.23 -44.01 2.52
C ARG A 324 -0.14 -44.68 3.88
N GLN A 325 -1.23 -44.73 4.58
CA GLN A 325 -1.75 -45.91 5.31
C GLN A 325 -3.15 -45.56 5.79
#